data_57a2c36d3b47261bd53b9a9b80aba2bf
#
_entry.id   57a2c36d3b47261bd53b9a9b80aba2bf
#
_cell.length_a   1.000
_cell.length_b   1.000
_cell.length_c   1.000
_cell.angle_alpha   90.00
_cell.angle_beta   90.00
_cell.angle_gamma   90.00
#
_symmetry.space_group_name_H-M   'P 1'
#
loop_
_entity.id
_entity.type
_entity.pdbx_description
1 polymer ?
#
loop_
_entity_poly.entity_id
_entity_poly.type
_entity_poly.pdbx_seq_one_letter_code
_entity_poly.pdbx_strand_id
1 'polypeptide(L)'
;MSQYSGLEQRIAAVLQRFPDLKRRIKRMYQRVNYYAYADRDFEYAVVDDTTLTTVPDRYGVEPTDRNRFFGYFDVHPWTASMDGFLLHEVSEDAVEISLYRDGEHTTLGTSVAWNLQQGSRTHWHPVAGSVLFNDRESGQLVARDVDSDGETVATYDRPIQALHPDGTEFLSLNYDRLDRNRPDYGYGRDPDSLPDPDSDGLWRVEMDTGDDELLVSLQSLIDRTDTTADSDDHYVNHALYNPAGDRFVFLHRWNGEEGRVSRLYIADLDGGCRVVMDETVVSHYCWLSNSELFVWGRTVEFGDGYHVLDVDTGEFEYIDALDEWGDGHPSLSPDGRYVVTDTYPDRKRQRHLLLYDRETEEVTELGRFFEPLEYTGETRCDLHPRWSPDGTAISFDSTHTGRRDSYILDVSQIVG
;
A
#
# COMPACT_ATOMS: atom_id res chain seq x y z
N MET A 1 -16.83 9.11 15.13
CA MET A 1 -18.16 8.92 14.43
C MET A 1 -17.86 8.28 13.09
N SER A 2 -18.42 7.10 12.78
CA SER A 2 -18.18 6.45 11.49
C SER A 2 -18.37 7.48 10.36
N GLN A 3 -17.48 7.52 9.38
CA GLN A 3 -17.52 8.44 8.22
C GLN A 3 -18.87 8.45 7.49
N TYR A 4 -19.70 7.43 7.69
CA TYR A 4 -21.01 7.23 7.06
C TYR A 4 -22.09 6.96 8.11
N SER A 5 -23.24 7.63 7.97
CA SER A 5 -24.42 7.32 8.76
C SER A 5 -24.92 5.89 8.48
N GLY A 6 -25.62 5.25 9.43
CA GLY A 6 -26.19 3.91 9.23
C GLY A 6 -27.13 3.79 8.02
N LEU A 7 -27.73 4.91 7.57
CA LEU A 7 -28.52 4.97 6.33
C LEU A 7 -27.61 4.90 5.09
N GLU A 8 -26.50 5.61 5.09
CA GLU A 8 -25.53 5.60 3.99
C GLU A 8 -24.89 4.21 3.83
N GLN A 9 -24.60 3.52 4.93
CA GLN A 9 -24.09 2.15 4.91
C GLN A 9 -25.11 1.18 4.31
N ARG A 10 -26.41 1.30 4.66
CA ARG A 10 -27.49 0.48 4.07
C ARG A 10 -27.68 0.74 2.57
N ILE A 11 -27.63 2.00 2.15
CA ILE A 11 -27.70 2.38 0.73
C ILE A 11 -26.49 1.82 -0.03
N ALA A 12 -25.29 1.91 0.54
CA ALA A 12 -24.07 1.37 -0.06
C ALA A 12 -24.15 -0.16 -0.24
N ALA A 13 -24.72 -0.88 0.73
CA ALA A 13 -24.94 -2.33 0.66
C ALA A 13 -25.90 -2.73 -0.48
N VAL A 14 -27.03 -2.02 -0.62
CA VAL A 14 -27.98 -2.28 -1.72
C VAL A 14 -27.35 -1.98 -3.10
N LEU A 15 -26.51 -0.95 -3.18
CA LEU A 15 -25.84 -0.55 -4.42
C LEU A 15 -24.68 -1.47 -4.83
N GLN A 16 -24.24 -2.39 -3.95
CA GLN A 16 -23.21 -3.38 -4.31
C GLN A 16 -23.63 -4.24 -5.50
N ARG A 17 -24.91 -4.53 -5.64
CA ARG A 17 -25.49 -5.30 -6.77
C ARG A 17 -25.46 -4.57 -8.12
N PHE A 18 -25.12 -3.28 -8.13
CA PHE A 18 -25.10 -2.43 -9.33
C PHE A 18 -23.82 -1.59 -9.38
N PRO A 19 -22.66 -2.17 -9.74
CA PRO A 19 -21.35 -1.51 -9.63
C PRO A 19 -21.25 -0.16 -10.35
N ASP A 20 -21.80 -0.05 -11.55
CA ASP A 20 -21.78 1.20 -12.33
C ASP A 20 -22.65 2.29 -11.71
N LEU A 21 -23.84 1.91 -11.21
CA LEU A 21 -24.74 2.82 -10.51
C LEU A 21 -24.10 3.26 -9.19
N LYS A 22 -23.49 2.35 -8.44
CA LYS A 22 -22.72 2.65 -7.23
C LYS A 22 -21.62 3.65 -7.50
N ARG A 23 -20.81 3.45 -8.57
CA ARG A 23 -19.76 4.39 -8.97
C ARG A 23 -20.31 5.79 -9.28
N ARG A 24 -21.41 5.88 -10.04
CA ARG A 24 -22.07 7.16 -10.38
C ARG A 24 -22.62 7.87 -9.15
N ILE A 25 -23.33 7.14 -8.28
CA ILE A 25 -23.88 7.69 -7.03
C ILE A 25 -22.74 8.14 -6.10
N LYS A 26 -21.69 7.34 -5.93
CA LYS A 26 -20.51 7.69 -5.14
C LYS A 26 -19.88 9.00 -5.65
N ARG A 27 -19.67 9.15 -6.96
CA ARG A 27 -19.13 10.39 -7.56
C ARG A 27 -20.04 11.60 -7.31
N MET A 28 -21.36 11.42 -7.46
CA MET A 28 -22.33 12.49 -7.19
C MET A 28 -22.32 12.87 -5.71
N TYR A 29 -22.31 11.90 -4.82
CA TYR A 29 -22.25 12.09 -3.37
C TYR A 29 -20.97 12.83 -2.97
N GLN A 30 -19.82 12.43 -3.49
CA GLN A 30 -18.54 13.11 -3.27
C GLN A 30 -18.57 14.58 -3.74
N ARG A 31 -19.15 14.85 -4.92
CA ARG A 31 -19.33 16.23 -5.41
C ARG A 31 -20.24 17.06 -4.51
N VAL A 32 -21.38 16.51 -4.08
CA VAL A 32 -22.30 17.22 -3.19
C VAL A 32 -21.63 17.54 -1.87
N ASN A 33 -20.94 16.57 -1.26
CA ASN A 33 -20.20 16.80 -0.02
C ASN A 33 -19.09 17.84 -0.19
N TYR A 34 -18.34 17.78 -1.29
CA TYR A 34 -17.30 18.76 -1.59
C TYR A 34 -17.85 20.18 -1.61
N TYR A 35 -18.96 20.43 -2.34
CA TYR A 35 -19.53 21.76 -2.40
C TYR A 35 -20.26 22.19 -1.11
N ALA A 36 -20.71 21.26 -0.30
CA ALA A 36 -21.45 21.54 0.92
C ALA A 36 -20.55 21.69 2.16
N TYR A 37 -19.44 20.97 2.24
CA TYR A 37 -18.67 20.81 3.47
C TYR A 37 -17.16 21.08 3.32
N ALA A 38 -16.58 21.00 2.10
CA ALA A 38 -15.15 21.20 1.93
C ALA A 38 -14.79 22.68 2.16
N ASP A 39 -13.80 22.89 3.01
CA ASP A 39 -13.11 24.17 3.15
C ASP A 39 -11.98 24.21 2.12
N ARG A 40 -12.22 24.90 1.02
CA ARG A 40 -11.29 24.95 -0.14
C ARG A 40 -10.11 25.90 0.08
N ASP A 41 -10.15 26.70 1.12
CA ASP A 41 -9.05 27.57 1.54
C ASP A 41 -8.15 26.86 2.58
N PHE A 42 -8.58 25.69 3.08
CA PHE A 42 -7.78 24.85 3.95
C PHE A 42 -6.85 23.95 3.11
N GLU A 43 -5.56 24.03 3.37
CA GLU A 43 -4.56 23.17 2.75
C GLU A 43 -4.19 22.02 3.69
N TYR A 44 -3.61 22.34 4.86
CA TYR A 44 -3.24 21.36 5.87
C TYR A 44 -3.14 21.96 7.27
N ALA A 45 -3.11 21.09 8.27
CA ALA A 45 -2.70 21.43 9.63
C ALA A 45 -1.90 20.25 10.21
N VAL A 46 -0.85 20.54 10.93
CA VAL A 46 -0.06 19.55 11.69
C VAL A 46 -0.05 19.93 13.17
N VAL A 47 0.17 18.95 14.02
CA VAL A 47 0.24 19.15 15.47
C VAL A 47 1.48 19.99 15.81
N ASP A 48 1.40 20.74 16.93
CA ASP A 48 2.54 21.50 17.45
C ASP A 48 3.75 20.58 17.72
N ASP A 49 4.95 21.15 17.69
CA ASP A 49 6.22 20.42 17.86
C ASP A 49 6.57 19.46 16.70
N THR A 50 5.91 19.59 15.55
CA THR A 50 6.29 18.90 14.31
C THR A 50 6.73 19.87 13.23
N THR A 51 7.54 19.39 12.27
CA THR A 51 7.96 20.17 11.11
C THR A 51 7.68 19.40 9.82
N LEU A 52 6.85 20.02 8.95
CA LEU A 52 6.52 19.47 7.63
C LEU A 52 7.44 20.07 6.56
N THR A 53 8.08 19.21 5.76
CA THR A 53 8.90 19.63 4.62
C THR A 53 8.57 18.78 3.40
N THR A 54 8.79 19.30 2.19
CA THR A 54 8.81 18.46 0.99
C THR A 54 10.10 17.65 0.92
N VAL A 55 10.11 16.54 0.18
CA VAL A 55 11.33 15.76 -0.01
C VAL A 55 12.43 16.58 -0.70
N PRO A 56 12.17 17.33 -1.79
CA PRO A 56 13.19 18.21 -2.37
C PRO A 56 13.79 19.20 -1.38
N ASP A 57 12.96 19.90 -0.60
CA ASP A 57 13.46 20.88 0.39
C ASP A 57 14.33 20.20 1.46
N ARG A 58 13.92 19.00 1.91
CA ARG A 58 14.67 18.23 2.92
C ARG A 58 16.08 17.87 2.45
N TYR A 59 16.23 17.53 1.16
CA TYR A 59 17.50 17.13 0.56
C TYR A 59 18.18 18.26 -0.23
N GLY A 60 17.65 19.50 -0.16
CA GLY A 60 18.26 20.68 -0.79
C GLY A 60 18.22 20.69 -2.31
N VAL A 61 17.27 19.96 -2.91
CA VAL A 61 17.08 19.88 -4.36
C VAL A 61 16.04 20.90 -4.81
N GLU A 62 16.31 21.63 -5.89
CA GLU A 62 15.32 22.56 -6.45
C GLU A 62 14.05 21.81 -6.91
N PRO A 63 12.86 22.22 -6.47
CA PRO A 63 11.63 21.56 -6.84
C PRO A 63 11.31 21.73 -8.32
N THR A 64 10.79 20.69 -8.95
CA THR A 64 10.26 20.70 -10.31
C THR A 64 8.73 20.82 -10.31
N ASP A 65 8.11 21.10 -11.46
CA ASP A 65 6.65 21.13 -11.61
C ASP A 65 6.02 19.75 -11.81
N ARG A 66 6.81 18.68 -11.70
CA ARG A 66 6.33 17.30 -11.85
C ARG A 66 5.56 16.82 -10.62
N ASN A 67 4.59 15.93 -10.83
CA ASN A 67 4.02 15.13 -9.75
C ASN A 67 5.05 14.14 -9.24
N ARG A 68 5.19 14.04 -7.92
CA ARG A 68 6.11 13.14 -7.23
C ARG A 68 5.37 12.35 -6.17
N PHE A 69 5.79 11.13 -5.95
CA PHE A 69 5.28 10.27 -4.90
C PHE A 69 6.23 9.09 -4.69
N PHE A 70 6.14 8.41 -3.56
CA PHE A 70 6.89 7.17 -3.40
C PHE A 70 6.03 5.95 -3.72
N GLY A 71 4.84 5.87 -3.18
CA GLY A 71 3.93 4.74 -3.41
C GLY A 71 3.40 4.12 -2.13
N TYR A 72 3.56 2.81 -1.96
CA TYR A 72 2.82 2.09 -0.93
C TYR A 72 3.49 2.14 0.45
N PHE A 73 2.71 1.93 1.51
CA PHE A 73 3.13 2.08 2.91
C PHE A 73 3.98 0.92 3.44
N ASP A 74 4.01 -0.22 2.75
CA ASP A 74 4.73 -1.44 3.13
C ASP A 74 6.22 -1.45 2.70
N VAL A 75 6.68 -0.39 2.07
CA VAL A 75 8.07 -0.19 1.65
C VAL A 75 8.52 1.21 2.08
N HIS A 76 9.77 1.37 2.48
CA HIS A 76 10.30 2.68 2.85
C HIS A 76 11.24 3.26 1.79
N PRO A 77 11.22 4.60 1.60
CA PRO A 77 12.00 5.27 0.56
C PRO A 77 13.43 5.65 0.96
N TRP A 78 13.76 5.65 2.25
CA TRP A 78 15.06 6.11 2.73
C TRP A 78 16.18 5.12 2.50
N THR A 79 17.40 5.64 2.27
CA THR A 79 18.61 4.89 2.53
C THR A 79 18.72 4.54 4.01
N ALA A 80 19.45 3.48 4.35
CA ALA A 80 19.64 3.08 5.76
C ALA A 80 20.33 4.18 6.60
N SER A 81 21.15 5.03 5.97
CA SER A 81 21.82 6.19 6.61
C SER A 81 20.98 7.46 6.62
N MET A 82 19.78 7.46 6.01
CA MET A 82 18.89 8.60 5.86
C MET A 82 19.47 9.79 5.07
N ASP A 83 20.60 9.62 4.42
CA ASP A 83 21.24 10.61 3.55
C ASP A 83 20.60 10.69 2.15
N GLY A 84 19.72 9.75 1.80
CA GLY A 84 19.03 9.69 0.53
C GLY A 84 17.57 9.22 0.63
N PHE A 85 16.78 9.56 -0.40
CA PHE A 85 15.36 9.28 -0.49
C PHE A 85 14.95 8.99 -1.94
N LEU A 86 14.20 7.91 -2.15
CA LEU A 86 13.68 7.53 -3.46
C LEU A 86 12.31 8.15 -3.72
N LEU A 87 12.10 8.62 -4.94
CA LEU A 87 10.79 9.08 -5.44
C LEU A 87 10.54 8.58 -6.85
N HIS A 88 9.26 8.44 -7.17
CA HIS A 88 8.78 8.40 -8.54
C HIS A 88 8.44 9.83 -8.99
N GLU A 89 9.01 10.26 -10.11
CA GLU A 89 8.63 11.48 -10.80
C GLU A 89 7.84 11.15 -12.05
N VAL A 90 6.60 11.64 -12.14
CA VAL A 90 5.72 11.34 -13.28
C VAL A 90 6.19 12.08 -14.52
N SER A 91 6.38 11.35 -15.63
CA SER A 91 6.82 11.86 -16.93
C SER A 91 5.96 11.23 -18.02
N GLU A 92 5.02 11.96 -18.60
CA GLU A 92 4.08 11.49 -19.62
C GLU A 92 3.46 10.11 -19.26
N ASP A 93 3.85 9.04 -19.95
CA ASP A 93 3.33 7.67 -19.73
C ASP A 93 4.26 6.80 -18.85
N ALA A 94 5.29 7.39 -18.23
CA ALA A 94 6.28 6.68 -17.41
C ALA A 94 6.52 7.36 -16.06
N VAL A 95 7.23 6.69 -15.18
CA VAL A 95 7.83 7.29 -13.99
C VAL A 95 9.34 7.15 -14.04
N GLU A 96 10.04 8.20 -13.63
CA GLU A 96 11.46 8.16 -13.33
C GLU A 96 11.64 7.79 -11.86
N ILE A 97 12.50 6.81 -11.57
CA ILE A 97 12.91 6.44 -10.22
C ILE A 97 14.10 7.31 -9.89
N SER A 98 13.91 8.27 -8.99
CA SER A 98 14.91 9.30 -8.68
C SER A 98 15.40 9.18 -7.23
N LEU A 99 16.71 9.21 -7.03
CA LEU A 99 17.38 9.30 -5.74
C LEU A 99 17.71 10.76 -5.43
N TYR A 100 17.15 11.28 -4.34
CA TYR A 100 17.41 12.60 -3.79
C TYR A 100 18.47 12.49 -2.70
N ARG A 101 19.64 13.15 -2.89
CA ARG A 101 20.76 13.10 -1.95
C ARG A 101 21.66 14.33 -2.12
N ASP A 102 22.11 14.93 -1.02
CA ASP A 102 23.19 15.96 -0.98
C ASP A 102 22.99 17.14 -1.94
N GLY A 103 21.78 17.63 -2.13
CA GLY A 103 21.46 18.76 -3.01
C GLY A 103 21.31 18.39 -4.49
N GLU A 104 21.39 17.12 -4.82
CA GLU A 104 21.24 16.61 -6.17
C GLU A 104 20.16 15.54 -6.23
N HIS A 105 19.59 15.30 -7.43
CA HIS A 105 18.82 14.11 -7.70
C HIS A 105 19.39 13.36 -8.89
N THR A 106 19.42 12.05 -8.78
CA THR A 106 19.91 11.14 -9.82
C THR A 106 18.76 10.25 -10.27
N THR A 107 18.47 10.22 -11.57
CA THR A 107 17.53 9.27 -12.14
C THR A 107 18.22 7.90 -12.25
N LEU A 108 17.75 6.93 -11.46
CA LEU A 108 18.30 5.56 -11.44
C LEU A 108 17.69 4.69 -12.55
N GLY A 109 16.50 5.03 -13.01
CA GLY A 109 15.81 4.29 -14.07
C GLY A 109 14.47 4.92 -14.44
N THR A 110 13.85 4.35 -15.46
CA THR A 110 12.51 4.74 -15.93
C THR A 110 11.66 3.49 -16.04
N SER A 111 10.40 3.56 -15.62
CA SER A 111 9.46 2.46 -15.71
C SER A 111 8.16 2.87 -16.39
N VAL A 112 7.64 1.98 -17.23
CA VAL A 112 6.27 2.04 -17.80
C VAL A 112 5.30 1.11 -17.05
N ALA A 113 5.78 0.35 -16.06
CA ALA A 113 4.98 -0.51 -15.18
C ALA A 113 4.77 0.18 -13.82
N TRP A 114 3.80 1.07 -13.76
CA TRP A 114 3.53 1.86 -12.57
C TRP A 114 2.04 2.20 -12.39
N ASN A 115 1.67 2.55 -11.18
CA ASN A 115 0.38 3.12 -10.84
C ASN A 115 0.53 4.15 -9.71
N LEU A 116 -0.50 4.97 -9.48
CA LEU A 116 -0.46 6.06 -8.51
C LEU A 116 -0.56 5.61 -7.04
N GLN A 117 -0.81 4.32 -6.76
CA GLN A 117 -0.92 3.78 -5.41
C GLN A 117 0.38 3.14 -4.94
N GLN A 118 1.06 2.40 -5.82
CA GLN A 118 2.22 1.60 -5.47
C GLN A 118 3.51 2.01 -6.22
N GLY A 119 3.41 3.00 -7.12
CA GLY A 119 4.52 3.30 -8.01
C GLY A 119 4.86 2.10 -8.88
N SER A 120 6.13 1.90 -9.14
CA SER A 120 6.69 0.72 -9.78
C SER A 120 7.16 -0.35 -8.77
N ARG A 121 6.64 -0.35 -7.52
CA ARG A 121 7.07 -1.25 -6.42
C ARG A 121 8.56 -1.15 -6.16
N THR A 122 9.06 0.05 -5.97
CA THR A 122 10.48 0.33 -5.79
C THR A 122 10.96 -0.07 -4.39
N HIS A 123 12.00 -0.91 -4.31
CA HIS A 123 12.59 -1.42 -3.08
C HIS A 123 14.10 -1.13 -3.02
N TRP A 124 14.59 -0.75 -1.85
CA TRP A 124 16.01 -0.85 -1.55
C TRP A 124 16.40 -2.29 -1.32
N HIS A 125 17.47 -2.76 -1.97
CA HIS A 125 18.09 -4.04 -1.63
C HIS A 125 18.83 -3.91 -0.30
N PRO A 126 18.45 -4.70 0.74
CA PRO A 126 18.89 -4.46 2.12
C PRO A 126 20.40 -4.64 2.34
N VAL A 127 21.06 -5.40 1.48
CA VAL A 127 22.50 -5.71 1.59
C VAL A 127 23.32 -5.03 0.49
N ALA A 128 22.88 -5.13 -0.77
CA ALA A 128 23.63 -4.58 -1.90
C ALA A 128 23.51 -3.04 -2.01
N GLY A 129 22.44 -2.45 -1.47
CA GLY A 129 22.17 -1.02 -1.62
C GLY A 129 21.77 -0.61 -3.03
N SER A 130 21.46 -1.56 -3.89
CA SER A 130 20.84 -1.35 -5.20
C SER A 130 19.33 -1.12 -5.06
N VAL A 131 18.66 -0.80 -6.16
CA VAL A 131 17.24 -0.46 -6.20
C VAL A 131 16.50 -1.37 -7.17
N LEU A 132 15.53 -2.12 -6.65
CA LEU A 132 14.64 -2.94 -7.47
C LEU A 132 13.36 -2.17 -7.79
N PHE A 133 12.86 -2.32 -9.01
CA PHE A 133 11.56 -1.79 -9.42
C PHE A 133 10.97 -2.58 -10.60
N ASN A 134 9.65 -2.56 -10.73
CA ASN A 134 8.96 -3.18 -11.85
C ASN A 134 9.05 -2.33 -13.11
N ASP A 135 9.19 -3.01 -14.25
CA ASP A 135 9.18 -2.39 -15.58
C ASP A 135 8.59 -3.37 -16.61
N ARG A 136 8.57 -2.97 -17.88
CA ARG A 136 8.22 -3.83 -19.01
C ARG A 136 9.39 -3.94 -19.99
N GLU A 137 9.73 -5.16 -20.36
CA GLU A 137 10.68 -5.45 -21.41
C GLU A 137 10.02 -6.32 -22.49
N SER A 138 10.03 -5.85 -23.75
CA SER A 138 9.37 -6.56 -24.87
C SER A 138 7.90 -6.93 -24.61
N GLY A 139 7.20 -6.15 -23.77
CA GLY A 139 5.79 -6.36 -23.42
C GLY A 139 5.56 -7.27 -22.19
N GLN A 140 6.60 -7.90 -21.65
CA GLN A 140 6.53 -8.67 -20.41
C GLN A 140 6.85 -7.80 -19.21
N LEU A 141 6.23 -8.10 -18.05
CA LEU A 141 6.58 -7.50 -16.78
C LEU A 141 7.85 -8.15 -16.24
N VAL A 142 8.76 -7.30 -15.80
CA VAL A 142 10.06 -7.70 -15.23
C VAL A 142 10.32 -6.91 -13.95
N ALA A 143 11.21 -7.38 -13.09
CA ALA A 143 11.85 -6.56 -12.07
C ALA A 143 13.26 -6.23 -12.52
N ARG A 144 13.63 -4.94 -12.43
CA ARG A 144 15.00 -4.46 -12.67
C ARG A 144 15.68 -4.19 -11.34
N ASP A 145 16.93 -4.59 -11.25
CA ASP A 145 17.83 -4.22 -10.16
C ASP A 145 18.90 -3.29 -10.74
N VAL A 146 19.03 -2.09 -10.18
CA VAL A 146 20.00 -1.06 -10.63
C VAL A 146 20.84 -0.60 -9.46
N ASP A 147 22.09 -0.26 -9.73
CA ASP A 147 22.97 0.34 -8.72
C ASP A 147 22.68 1.84 -8.49
N SER A 148 23.46 2.46 -7.62
CA SER A 148 23.33 3.89 -7.27
C SER A 148 23.64 4.86 -8.43
N ASP A 149 24.25 4.38 -9.50
CA ASP A 149 24.53 5.14 -10.71
C ASP A 149 23.49 4.90 -11.82
N GLY A 150 22.52 4.02 -11.57
CA GLY A 150 21.45 3.63 -12.49
C GLY A 150 21.86 2.56 -13.51
N GLU A 151 23.01 1.92 -13.33
CA GLU A 151 23.41 0.81 -14.19
C GLU A 151 22.69 -0.48 -13.77
N THR A 152 22.18 -1.21 -14.77
CA THR A 152 21.44 -2.45 -14.52
C THR A 152 22.38 -3.53 -13.98
N VAL A 153 22.11 -4.01 -12.77
CA VAL A 153 22.79 -5.13 -12.12
C VAL A 153 22.18 -6.45 -12.55
N ALA A 154 20.86 -6.54 -12.53
CA ALA A 154 20.10 -7.73 -12.92
C ALA A 154 18.71 -7.36 -13.48
N THR A 155 18.12 -8.31 -14.22
CA THR A 155 16.71 -8.25 -14.65
C THR A 155 16.10 -9.63 -14.41
N TYR A 156 14.94 -9.67 -13.78
CA TYR A 156 14.20 -10.87 -13.43
C TYR A 156 12.93 -10.97 -14.28
N ASP A 157 12.60 -12.16 -14.76
CA ASP A 157 11.46 -12.40 -15.67
C ASP A 157 10.07 -12.27 -14.98
N ARG A 158 10.04 -11.86 -13.70
CA ARG A 158 8.84 -11.59 -12.93
C ARG A 158 8.91 -10.25 -12.21
N PRO A 159 7.76 -9.55 -12.09
CA PRO A 159 7.68 -8.31 -11.31
C PRO A 159 7.79 -8.60 -9.82
N ILE A 160 8.41 -7.70 -9.07
CA ILE A 160 8.50 -7.78 -7.61
C ILE A 160 7.20 -7.30 -6.94
N GLN A 161 6.77 -8.06 -5.92
CA GLN A 161 5.72 -7.64 -4.98
C GLN A 161 6.30 -7.32 -3.60
N ALA A 162 7.13 -8.18 -3.04
CA ALA A 162 7.76 -8.00 -1.75
C ALA A 162 9.15 -8.62 -1.74
N LEU A 163 10.14 -7.85 -1.29
CA LEU A 163 11.52 -8.31 -1.14
C LEU A 163 11.68 -9.02 0.19
N HIS A 164 12.39 -10.15 0.19
CA HIS A 164 12.77 -10.85 1.41
C HIS A 164 13.70 -9.97 2.27
N PRO A 165 13.58 -10.00 3.62
CA PRO A 165 14.37 -9.13 4.50
C PRO A 165 15.88 -9.24 4.37
N ASP A 166 16.42 -10.38 3.90
CA ASP A 166 17.86 -10.55 3.64
C ASP A 166 18.28 -10.25 2.18
N GLY A 167 17.32 -9.99 1.29
CA GLY A 167 17.58 -9.64 -0.11
C GLY A 167 17.93 -10.84 -1.01
N THR A 168 17.71 -12.08 -0.59
CA THR A 168 18.07 -13.27 -1.40
C THR A 168 17.00 -13.69 -2.39
N GLU A 169 15.74 -13.34 -2.14
CA GLU A 169 14.57 -13.69 -2.95
C GLU A 169 13.49 -12.63 -2.87
N PHE A 170 12.48 -12.71 -3.73
CA PHE A 170 11.28 -11.90 -3.64
C PHE A 170 10.02 -12.66 -4.03
N LEU A 171 8.87 -12.21 -3.49
CA LEU A 171 7.55 -12.65 -3.93
C LEU A 171 7.10 -11.86 -5.15
N SER A 172 6.46 -12.58 -6.06
CA SER A 172 5.85 -12.02 -7.27
C SER A 172 4.38 -12.44 -7.38
N LEU A 173 3.59 -11.65 -8.09
CA LEU A 173 2.21 -11.94 -8.43
C LEU A 173 1.88 -11.50 -9.86
N ASN A 174 0.72 -11.91 -10.37
CA ASN A 174 0.28 -11.53 -11.71
C ASN A 174 -0.40 -10.15 -11.70
N TYR A 175 0.36 -9.10 -12.06
CA TYR A 175 -0.15 -7.73 -12.13
C TYR A 175 -1.14 -7.49 -13.28
N ASP A 176 -1.12 -8.30 -14.35
CA ASP A 176 -2.13 -8.20 -15.42
C ASP A 176 -3.49 -8.74 -14.92
N ARG A 177 -3.51 -9.81 -14.08
CA ARG A 177 -4.71 -10.26 -13.37
C ARG A 177 -5.17 -9.24 -12.33
N LEU A 178 -4.22 -8.62 -11.64
CA LEU A 178 -4.52 -7.56 -10.68
C LEU A 178 -5.12 -6.35 -11.39
N ASP A 179 -4.61 -5.95 -12.56
CA ASP A 179 -5.13 -4.83 -13.34
C ASP A 179 -6.60 -5.03 -13.75
N ARG A 180 -6.96 -6.22 -14.23
CA ARG A 180 -8.35 -6.57 -14.57
C ARG A 180 -9.30 -6.38 -13.39
N ASN A 181 -8.88 -6.80 -12.19
CA ASN A 181 -9.72 -6.77 -10.99
C ASN A 181 -9.61 -5.47 -10.19
N ARG A 182 -8.44 -4.83 -10.25
CA ARG A 182 -8.05 -3.63 -9.49
C ARG A 182 -7.12 -2.75 -10.31
N PRO A 183 -7.64 -2.00 -11.31
CA PRO A 183 -6.81 -1.16 -12.18
C PRO A 183 -6.00 -0.09 -11.42
N ASP A 184 -6.44 0.28 -10.20
CA ASP A 184 -5.71 1.17 -9.31
C ASP A 184 -4.41 0.56 -8.73
N TYR A 185 -4.19 -0.76 -8.88
CA TYR A 185 -2.98 -1.48 -8.44
C TYR A 185 -2.28 -2.23 -9.59
N GLY A 186 -2.89 -2.28 -10.77
CA GLY A 186 -2.28 -2.84 -11.96
C GLY A 186 -1.42 -1.84 -12.72
N TYR A 187 -0.94 -2.25 -13.90
CA TYR A 187 -0.04 -1.45 -14.73
C TYR A 187 -0.63 -1.11 -16.11
N GLY A 188 -1.96 -0.91 -16.15
CA GLY A 188 -2.65 -0.36 -17.31
C GLY A 188 -2.71 -1.28 -18.52
N ARG A 189 -2.65 -2.61 -18.32
CA ARG A 189 -2.81 -3.59 -19.38
C ARG A 189 -3.87 -4.61 -19.01
N ASP A 190 -5.04 -4.51 -19.64
CA ASP A 190 -6.06 -5.57 -19.60
C ASP A 190 -5.74 -6.59 -20.72
N PRO A 191 -5.17 -7.74 -20.39
CA PRO A 191 -4.81 -8.75 -21.38
C PRO A 191 -6.08 -9.41 -21.96
N ASP A 192 -6.01 -9.85 -23.23
CA ASP A 192 -7.11 -10.58 -23.89
C ASP A 192 -7.47 -11.87 -23.13
N SER A 193 -6.48 -12.49 -22.48
CA SER A 193 -6.66 -13.70 -21.65
C SER A 193 -5.71 -13.71 -20.47
N LEU A 194 -6.16 -14.26 -19.35
CA LEU A 194 -5.33 -14.54 -18.18
C LEU A 194 -4.81 -15.99 -18.22
N PRO A 195 -3.69 -16.29 -17.56
CA PRO A 195 -3.25 -17.66 -17.36
C PRO A 195 -4.27 -18.49 -16.59
N ASP A 196 -4.27 -19.81 -16.81
CA ASP A 196 -5.06 -20.74 -16.02
C ASP A 196 -4.68 -20.63 -14.52
N PRO A 197 -5.65 -20.70 -13.59
CA PRO A 197 -5.40 -20.58 -12.16
C PRO A 197 -4.42 -21.61 -11.58
N ASP A 198 -4.26 -22.78 -12.22
CA ASP A 198 -3.27 -23.79 -11.83
C ASP A 198 -1.81 -23.32 -12.09
N SER A 199 -1.61 -22.42 -13.04
CA SER A 199 -0.31 -21.88 -13.42
C SER A 199 -0.12 -20.41 -13.04
N ASP A 200 -1.00 -19.87 -12.20
CA ASP A 200 -1.00 -18.49 -11.74
C ASP A 200 -1.16 -18.44 -10.22
N GLY A 201 -0.72 -17.35 -9.57
CA GLY A 201 -0.84 -17.18 -8.12
C GLY A 201 0.30 -16.36 -7.52
N LEU A 202 0.94 -16.91 -6.48
CA LEU A 202 2.11 -16.33 -5.82
C LEU A 202 3.36 -17.12 -6.18
N TRP A 203 4.38 -16.39 -6.58
CA TRP A 203 5.66 -16.92 -7.04
C TRP A 203 6.77 -16.47 -6.10
N ARG A 204 7.78 -17.30 -5.92
CA ARG A 204 9.08 -16.95 -5.36
C ARG A 204 10.08 -16.83 -6.51
N VAL A 205 10.96 -15.85 -6.44
CA VAL A 205 12.06 -15.64 -7.39
C VAL A 205 13.36 -15.56 -6.60
N GLU A 206 14.28 -16.47 -6.87
CA GLU A 206 15.63 -16.46 -6.29
C GLU A 206 16.49 -15.42 -7.02
N MET A 207 17.10 -14.49 -6.28
CA MET A 207 17.83 -13.39 -6.92
C MET A 207 19.20 -13.80 -7.48
N ASP A 208 19.86 -14.78 -6.88
CA ASP A 208 21.17 -15.26 -7.35
C ASP A 208 21.11 -15.99 -8.69
N THR A 209 20.03 -16.74 -8.94
CA THR A 209 19.87 -17.58 -10.15
C THR A 209 18.88 -16.97 -11.15
N GLY A 210 17.92 -16.19 -10.68
CA GLY A 210 16.76 -15.75 -11.44
C GLY A 210 15.69 -16.83 -11.61
N ASP A 211 15.85 -17.99 -10.99
CA ASP A 211 14.87 -19.09 -11.05
C ASP A 211 13.59 -18.69 -10.30
N ASP A 212 12.43 -19.09 -10.85
CA ASP A 212 11.14 -18.81 -10.24
C ASP A 212 10.33 -20.09 -9.97
N GLU A 213 9.57 -20.08 -8.89
CA GLU A 213 8.73 -21.18 -8.45
C GLU A 213 7.33 -20.69 -8.06
N LEU A 214 6.28 -21.37 -8.52
CA LEU A 214 4.91 -21.13 -8.09
C LEU A 214 4.69 -21.73 -6.70
N LEU A 215 4.72 -20.91 -5.65
CA LEU A 215 4.52 -21.35 -4.27
C LEU A 215 3.06 -21.69 -3.96
N VAL A 216 2.14 -20.82 -4.37
CA VAL A 216 0.70 -20.98 -4.09
C VAL A 216 -0.07 -20.74 -5.38
N SER A 217 -0.67 -21.80 -5.95
CA SER A 217 -1.53 -21.65 -7.13
C SER A 217 -2.87 -21.02 -6.78
N LEU A 218 -3.38 -20.17 -7.64
CA LEU A 218 -4.69 -19.54 -7.48
C LEU A 218 -5.81 -20.59 -7.45
N GLN A 219 -5.68 -21.70 -8.22
CA GLN A 219 -6.64 -22.80 -8.20
C GLN A 219 -6.74 -23.42 -6.81
N SER A 220 -5.60 -23.64 -6.13
CA SER A 220 -5.60 -24.18 -4.77
C SER A 220 -6.33 -23.29 -3.75
N LEU A 221 -6.38 -21.98 -4.00
CA LEU A 221 -7.13 -21.02 -3.17
C LEU A 221 -8.63 -21.01 -3.54
N ILE A 222 -8.96 -21.10 -4.84
CA ILE A 222 -10.33 -21.19 -5.34
C ILE A 222 -11.02 -22.44 -4.78
N ASP A 223 -10.35 -23.59 -4.79
CA ASP A 223 -10.89 -24.87 -4.30
C ASP A 223 -11.25 -24.85 -2.79
N ARG A 224 -10.73 -23.88 -2.05
CA ARG A 224 -11.06 -23.66 -0.63
C ARG A 224 -12.21 -22.68 -0.42
N THR A 225 -12.89 -22.25 -1.48
CA THR A 225 -14.05 -21.35 -1.43
C THR A 225 -15.31 -22.06 -1.87
N ASP A 226 -16.45 -21.64 -1.35
CA ASP A 226 -17.79 -22.08 -1.79
C ASP A 226 -18.41 -21.11 -2.81
N THR A 227 -17.57 -20.27 -3.43
CA THR A 227 -18.04 -19.24 -4.37
C THR A 227 -18.34 -19.82 -5.75
N THR A 228 -19.28 -19.19 -6.46
CA THR A 228 -19.57 -19.44 -7.88
C THR A 228 -18.96 -18.37 -8.79
N ALA A 229 -18.08 -17.51 -8.25
CA ALA A 229 -17.36 -16.52 -9.03
C ALA A 229 -16.49 -17.18 -10.11
N ASP A 230 -16.38 -16.50 -11.26
CA ASP A 230 -15.49 -16.94 -12.33
C ASP A 230 -14.03 -16.93 -11.85
N SER A 231 -13.23 -17.84 -12.37
CA SER A 231 -11.79 -17.90 -12.04
C SER A 231 -11.04 -16.61 -12.36
N ASP A 232 -11.48 -15.87 -13.37
CA ASP A 232 -10.91 -14.58 -13.75
C ASP A 232 -11.21 -13.45 -12.74
N ASP A 233 -12.24 -13.60 -11.91
CA ASP A 233 -12.60 -12.70 -10.82
C ASP A 233 -11.74 -12.90 -9.56
N HIS A 234 -10.96 -14.00 -9.49
CA HIS A 234 -10.05 -14.28 -8.38
C HIS A 234 -8.67 -13.70 -8.62
N TYR A 235 -8.06 -13.18 -7.56
CA TYR A 235 -6.69 -12.64 -7.58
C TYR A 235 -6.06 -12.66 -6.19
N VAL A 236 -4.74 -12.57 -6.16
CA VAL A 236 -3.95 -12.39 -4.94
C VAL A 236 -3.27 -11.01 -4.96
N ASN A 237 -3.10 -10.40 -3.79
CA ASN A 237 -2.36 -9.15 -3.64
C ASN A 237 -1.86 -8.94 -2.21
N HIS A 238 -1.09 -7.86 -1.99
CA HIS A 238 -0.55 -7.45 -0.70
C HIS A 238 0.27 -8.56 0.00
N ALA A 239 1.04 -9.35 -0.76
CA ALA A 239 1.96 -10.29 -0.15
C ALA A 239 3.07 -9.55 0.60
N LEU A 240 3.37 -9.99 1.84
CA LEU A 240 4.32 -9.34 2.73
C LEU A 240 5.01 -10.37 3.62
N TYR A 241 6.35 -10.46 3.53
CA TYR A 241 7.15 -11.28 4.43
C TYR A 241 7.04 -10.78 5.88
N ASN A 242 7.12 -11.71 6.83
CA ASN A 242 7.34 -11.34 8.22
C ASN A 242 8.79 -10.83 8.43
N PRO A 243 9.10 -10.17 9.55
CA PRO A 243 10.45 -9.66 9.81
C PRO A 243 11.56 -10.70 9.78
N ALA A 244 11.26 -11.96 10.13
CA ALA A 244 12.23 -13.06 10.08
C ALA A 244 12.45 -13.63 8.66
N GLY A 245 11.54 -13.34 7.71
CA GLY A 245 11.59 -13.88 6.35
C GLY A 245 11.16 -15.34 6.21
N ASP A 246 10.77 -16.02 7.29
CA ASP A 246 10.47 -17.47 7.27
C ASP A 246 9.02 -17.79 6.85
N ARG A 247 8.17 -16.77 6.72
CA ARG A 247 6.79 -16.87 6.27
C ARG A 247 6.29 -15.53 5.72
N PHE A 248 5.16 -15.55 5.05
CA PHE A 248 4.52 -14.36 4.52
C PHE A 248 2.99 -14.43 4.61
N VAL A 249 2.35 -13.27 4.63
CA VAL A 249 0.90 -13.14 4.52
C VAL A 249 0.51 -12.57 3.17
N PHE A 250 -0.71 -12.87 2.71
CA PHE A 250 -1.28 -12.34 1.48
C PHE A 250 -2.79 -12.35 1.49
N LEU A 251 -3.39 -11.52 0.66
CA LEU A 251 -4.84 -11.51 0.46
C LEU A 251 -5.21 -12.32 -0.79
N HIS A 252 -6.10 -13.30 -0.61
CA HIS A 252 -6.89 -13.87 -1.69
C HIS A 252 -8.22 -13.14 -1.76
N ARG A 253 -8.54 -12.61 -2.93
CA ARG A 253 -9.72 -11.80 -3.17
C ARG A 253 -10.48 -12.27 -4.41
N TRP A 254 -11.81 -12.06 -4.41
CA TRP A 254 -12.65 -12.29 -5.58
C TRP A 254 -13.86 -11.38 -5.60
N ASN A 255 -14.42 -11.17 -6.79
CA ASN A 255 -15.63 -10.41 -7.01
C ASN A 255 -16.85 -11.36 -6.97
N GLY A 256 -17.45 -11.53 -5.80
CA GLY A 256 -18.66 -12.32 -5.60
C GLY A 256 -19.95 -11.54 -5.90
N GLU A 257 -21.10 -12.21 -5.85
CA GLU A 257 -22.42 -11.61 -6.14
C GLU A 257 -22.76 -10.42 -5.24
N GLU A 258 -22.31 -10.42 -3.98
CA GLU A 258 -22.57 -9.36 -3.01
C GLU A 258 -21.47 -8.32 -2.92
N GLY A 259 -20.46 -8.42 -3.76
CA GLY A 259 -19.28 -7.53 -3.82
C GLY A 259 -17.98 -8.27 -3.59
N ARG A 260 -16.90 -7.51 -3.37
CA ARG A 260 -15.57 -8.07 -3.18
C ARG A 260 -15.45 -8.76 -1.83
N VAL A 261 -14.98 -9.99 -1.86
CA VAL A 261 -14.62 -10.81 -0.70
C VAL A 261 -13.09 -10.81 -0.57
N SER A 262 -12.60 -10.79 0.66
CA SER A 262 -11.18 -10.86 0.99
C SER A 262 -10.94 -11.87 2.10
N ARG A 263 -9.92 -12.72 1.94
CA ARG A 263 -9.38 -13.61 2.97
C ARG A 263 -7.91 -13.35 3.17
N LEU A 264 -7.48 -13.30 4.42
CA LEU A 264 -6.06 -13.23 4.75
C LEU A 264 -5.52 -14.63 4.97
N TYR A 265 -4.45 -14.94 4.26
CA TYR A 265 -3.69 -16.18 4.38
C TYR A 265 -2.33 -15.92 4.99
N ILE A 266 -1.79 -16.91 5.70
CA ILE A 266 -0.38 -17.04 6.01
C ILE A 266 0.17 -18.25 5.25
N ALA A 267 1.38 -18.13 4.72
CA ALA A 267 2.10 -19.22 4.05
C ALA A 267 3.54 -19.31 4.54
N ASP A 268 4.09 -20.52 4.48
CA ASP A 268 5.51 -20.79 4.60
C ASP A 268 6.22 -20.70 3.23
N LEU A 269 7.55 -20.81 3.25
CA LEU A 269 8.36 -20.75 2.03
C LEU A 269 8.28 -22.01 1.14
N ASP A 270 7.66 -23.08 1.62
CA ASP A 270 7.38 -24.30 0.87
C ASP A 270 5.98 -24.26 0.22
N GLY A 271 5.24 -23.16 0.35
CA GLY A 271 3.92 -22.94 -0.23
C GLY A 271 2.75 -23.52 0.59
N GLY A 272 3.03 -24.08 1.77
CA GLY A 272 2.00 -24.47 2.73
C GLY A 272 1.25 -23.24 3.25
N CYS A 273 -0.08 -23.16 3.02
CA CYS A 273 -0.83 -21.98 3.43
C CYS A 273 -2.13 -22.32 4.16
N ARG A 274 -2.57 -21.40 5.04
CA ARG A 274 -3.85 -21.47 5.75
C ARG A 274 -4.48 -20.10 5.91
N VAL A 275 -5.80 -20.07 6.03
CA VAL A 275 -6.55 -18.84 6.35
C VAL A 275 -6.28 -18.44 7.80
N VAL A 276 -6.06 -17.14 8.03
CA VAL A 276 -5.95 -16.54 9.38
C VAL A 276 -7.05 -15.53 9.65
N MET A 277 -7.71 -14.98 8.60
CA MET A 277 -8.89 -14.13 8.74
C MET A 277 -9.84 -14.36 7.56
N ASP A 278 -11.10 -14.77 7.82
CA ASP A 278 -12.09 -15.23 6.82
C ASP A 278 -13.46 -14.55 6.93
N GLU A 279 -13.53 -13.36 7.45
CA GLU A 279 -14.81 -12.66 7.68
C GLU A 279 -15.21 -11.71 6.54
N THR A 280 -14.83 -12.07 5.32
CA THR A 280 -15.18 -11.39 4.05
C THR A 280 -14.57 -10.00 3.82
N VAL A 281 -14.07 -9.33 4.85
CA VAL A 281 -13.47 -7.99 4.77
C VAL A 281 -12.14 -7.98 5.50
N VAL A 282 -11.05 -7.91 4.74
CA VAL A 282 -9.70 -7.59 5.23
C VAL A 282 -9.10 -6.56 4.28
N SER A 283 -8.46 -5.54 4.81
CA SER A 283 -7.93 -4.44 3.98
C SER A 283 -6.41 -4.32 4.07
N HIS A 284 -5.90 -3.63 5.08
CA HIS A 284 -4.50 -3.28 5.21
C HIS A 284 -3.94 -3.83 6.52
N TYR A 285 -2.64 -4.11 6.52
CA TYR A 285 -1.95 -4.67 7.68
C TYR A 285 -0.46 -4.36 7.64
N CYS A 286 0.17 -4.41 8.81
CA CYS A 286 1.62 -4.48 8.98
C CYS A 286 1.98 -5.51 10.04
N TRP A 287 3.19 -6.05 9.97
CA TRP A 287 3.71 -6.91 11.02
C TRP A 287 4.11 -6.10 12.26
N LEU A 288 3.70 -6.58 13.44
CA LEU A 288 4.15 -6.06 14.74
C LEU A 288 5.30 -6.89 15.30
N SER A 289 5.35 -8.16 14.93
CA SER A 289 6.38 -9.13 15.31
C SER A 289 6.46 -10.24 14.26
N ASN A 290 7.18 -11.32 14.51
CA ASN A 290 7.19 -12.47 13.59
C ASN A 290 5.87 -13.25 13.56
N SER A 291 4.97 -13.03 14.52
CA SER A 291 3.70 -13.75 14.64
C SER A 291 2.47 -12.86 14.82
N GLU A 292 2.63 -11.55 14.97
CA GLU A 292 1.52 -10.64 15.21
C GLU A 292 1.38 -9.64 14.06
N LEU A 293 0.14 -9.42 13.63
CA LEU A 293 -0.25 -8.42 12.63
C LEU A 293 -1.14 -7.35 13.25
N PHE A 294 -0.88 -6.09 12.94
CA PHE A 294 -1.85 -5.02 13.08
C PHE A 294 -2.66 -4.97 11.79
N VAL A 295 -3.96 -5.30 11.86
CA VAL A 295 -4.80 -5.52 10.66
C VAL A 295 -6.14 -4.81 10.77
N TRP A 296 -6.56 -4.15 9.71
CA TRP A 296 -7.93 -3.67 9.58
C TRP A 296 -8.79 -4.71 8.87
N GLY A 297 -9.86 -5.11 9.52
CA GLY A 297 -10.74 -6.12 8.97
C GLY A 297 -12.04 -6.26 9.77
N ARG A 298 -12.85 -7.26 9.39
CA ARG A 298 -14.11 -7.57 10.06
C ARG A 298 -13.95 -8.81 10.92
N THR A 299 -14.46 -8.76 12.15
CA THR A 299 -14.65 -9.93 12.98
C THR A 299 -16.14 -10.06 13.36
N VAL A 300 -16.60 -11.29 13.64
CA VAL A 300 -18.00 -11.55 14.09
C VAL A 300 -18.29 -10.82 15.41
N GLU A 301 -17.29 -10.75 16.30
CA GLU A 301 -17.47 -10.22 17.64
C GLU A 301 -17.51 -8.69 17.67
N PHE A 302 -16.59 -8.02 16.94
CA PHE A 302 -16.37 -6.57 17.03
C PHE A 302 -16.83 -5.80 15.78
N GLY A 303 -17.08 -6.47 14.65
CA GLY A 303 -17.37 -5.81 13.38
C GLY A 303 -16.12 -5.31 12.67
N ASP A 304 -16.24 -4.18 11.94
CA ASP A 304 -15.15 -3.57 11.18
C ASP A 304 -14.27 -2.73 12.11
N GLY A 305 -12.95 -2.95 12.09
CA GLY A 305 -12.00 -2.18 12.90
C GLY A 305 -10.57 -2.69 12.81
N TYR A 306 -9.68 -2.09 13.59
CA TYR A 306 -8.32 -2.57 13.76
C TYR A 306 -8.23 -3.66 14.82
N HIS A 307 -7.38 -4.63 14.55
CA HIS A 307 -7.12 -5.77 15.44
C HIS A 307 -5.62 -6.05 15.48
N VAL A 308 -5.13 -6.54 16.61
CA VAL A 308 -3.91 -7.33 16.67
C VAL A 308 -4.30 -8.79 16.48
N LEU A 309 -3.78 -9.42 15.43
CA LEU A 309 -4.00 -10.83 15.12
C LEU A 309 -2.71 -11.62 15.39
N ASP A 310 -2.75 -12.57 16.31
CA ASP A 310 -1.72 -13.59 16.41
C ASP A 310 -1.96 -14.65 15.34
N VAL A 311 -1.06 -14.72 14.36
CA VAL A 311 -1.22 -15.64 13.21
C VAL A 311 -1.00 -17.11 13.58
N ASP A 312 -0.35 -17.43 14.70
CA ASP A 312 -0.10 -18.80 15.16
C ASP A 312 -1.30 -19.38 15.89
N THR A 313 -1.91 -18.60 16.78
CA THR A 313 -3.07 -19.00 17.59
C THR A 313 -4.40 -18.69 16.93
N GLY A 314 -4.46 -17.63 16.08
CA GLY A 314 -5.68 -17.09 15.49
C GLY A 314 -6.48 -16.22 16.49
N GLU A 315 -5.88 -15.81 17.60
CA GLU A 315 -6.51 -14.91 18.57
C GLU A 315 -6.48 -13.47 18.07
N PHE A 316 -7.55 -12.71 18.39
CA PHE A 316 -7.70 -11.31 18.04
C PHE A 316 -7.81 -10.46 19.30
N GLU A 317 -7.09 -9.34 19.30
CA GLU A 317 -7.29 -8.23 20.23
C GLU A 317 -7.84 -7.03 19.45
N TYR A 318 -8.96 -6.45 19.90
CA TYR A 318 -9.61 -5.33 19.24
C TYR A 318 -9.05 -4.00 19.70
N ILE A 319 -8.78 -3.06 18.76
CA ILE A 319 -8.23 -1.74 19.02
C ILE A 319 -9.33 -0.69 18.92
N ASP A 320 -10.07 -0.48 20.00
CA ASP A 320 -11.21 0.45 20.07
C ASP A 320 -10.83 1.93 19.96
N ALA A 321 -9.60 2.28 20.32
CA ALA A 321 -9.05 3.64 20.22
C ALA A 321 -9.09 4.20 18.78
N LEU A 322 -9.13 3.35 17.76
CA LEU A 322 -9.17 3.73 16.33
C LEU A 322 -10.57 3.64 15.68
N ASP A 323 -11.62 3.30 16.43
CA ASP A 323 -12.97 3.07 15.87
C ASP A 323 -13.54 4.24 15.06
N GLU A 324 -13.29 5.45 15.50
CA GLU A 324 -13.86 6.64 14.83
C GLU A 324 -13.16 6.97 13.50
N TRP A 325 -11.98 6.40 13.24
CA TRP A 325 -11.14 6.76 12.10
C TRP A 325 -11.33 5.85 10.88
N GLY A 326 -11.70 4.60 11.10
CA GLY A 326 -11.94 3.61 10.03
C GLY A 326 -10.65 3.04 9.43
N ASP A 327 -10.74 2.53 8.21
CA ASP A 327 -9.64 1.88 7.48
C ASP A 327 -8.56 2.87 7.05
N GLY A 328 -7.30 2.46 7.14
CA GLY A 328 -6.11 3.21 6.72
C GLY A 328 -4.93 2.30 6.45
N HIS A 329 -3.73 2.87 6.32
CA HIS A 329 -2.51 2.21 5.89
C HIS A 329 -1.49 2.18 7.03
N PRO A 330 -1.48 1.12 7.88
CA PRO A 330 -0.67 1.08 9.09
C PRO A 330 0.80 0.76 8.81
N SER A 331 1.72 1.43 9.51
CA SER A 331 3.15 1.17 9.51
C SER A 331 3.70 1.25 10.93
N LEU A 332 4.49 0.24 11.32
CA LEU A 332 5.09 0.13 12.66
C LEU A 332 6.38 0.94 12.75
N SER A 333 6.58 1.66 13.86
CA SER A 333 7.86 2.32 14.15
C SER A 333 9.00 1.31 14.37
N PRO A 334 10.26 1.70 14.08
CA PRO A 334 11.40 0.79 14.23
C PRO A 334 11.60 0.24 15.66
N ASP A 335 11.19 1.00 16.68
CA ASP A 335 11.23 0.58 18.08
C ASP A 335 10.04 -0.32 18.50
N GLY A 336 9.04 -0.49 17.61
CA GLY A 336 7.87 -1.32 17.82
C GLY A 336 6.78 -0.71 18.71
N ARG A 337 6.94 0.54 19.18
CA ARG A 337 5.99 1.18 20.09
C ARG A 337 4.81 1.82 19.37
N TYR A 338 5.05 2.51 18.26
CA TYR A 338 4.05 3.30 17.58
C TYR A 338 3.59 2.67 16.28
N VAL A 339 2.29 2.77 15.98
CA VAL A 339 1.74 2.53 14.65
C VAL A 339 1.28 3.87 14.07
N VAL A 340 1.86 4.29 12.95
CA VAL A 340 1.31 5.38 12.16
C VAL A 340 0.33 4.83 11.15
N THR A 341 -0.81 5.50 10.95
CA THR A 341 -1.80 5.16 9.92
C THR A 341 -2.45 6.42 9.37
N ASP A 342 -3.12 6.31 8.24
CA ASP A 342 -3.90 7.39 7.65
C ASP A 342 -5.41 7.05 7.63
N THR A 343 -6.21 7.91 7.04
CA THR A 343 -7.62 7.66 6.79
C THR A 343 -7.99 7.91 5.33
N TYR A 344 -9.10 7.31 4.87
CA TYR A 344 -9.77 7.81 3.68
C TYR A 344 -10.35 9.21 3.93
N PRO A 345 -10.54 10.04 2.86
CA PRO A 345 -10.98 11.41 3.04
C PRO A 345 -12.37 11.49 3.68
N ASP A 346 -12.50 12.35 4.68
CA ASP A 346 -13.75 12.66 5.34
C ASP A 346 -14.70 13.47 4.42
N ARG A 347 -15.85 13.97 4.97
CA ARG A 347 -16.80 14.79 4.21
C ARG A 347 -16.25 16.14 3.79
N LYS A 348 -15.23 16.64 4.50
CA LYS A 348 -14.51 17.89 4.19
C LYS A 348 -13.39 17.67 3.20
N ARG A 349 -13.18 16.44 2.75
CA ARG A 349 -12.04 16.03 1.90
C ARG A 349 -10.70 16.17 2.62
N GLN A 350 -10.67 15.96 3.92
CA GLN A 350 -9.46 15.93 4.71
C GLN A 350 -9.07 14.46 4.98
N ARG A 351 -7.81 14.15 4.79
CA ARG A 351 -7.17 12.91 5.20
C ARG A 351 -6.43 13.15 6.48
N HIS A 352 -6.57 12.23 7.42
CA HIS A 352 -5.95 12.34 8.74
C HIS A 352 -4.74 11.45 8.80
N LEU A 353 -3.65 11.94 9.37
CA LEU A 353 -2.45 11.19 9.71
C LEU A 353 -2.48 10.96 11.21
N LEU A 354 -2.48 9.70 11.64
CA LEU A 354 -2.71 9.29 13.03
C LEU A 354 -1.51 8.52 13.56
N LEU A 355 -1.18 8.75 14.81
CA LEU A 355 -0.18 8.01 15.58
C LEU A 355 -0.89 7.28 16.72
N TYR A 356 -0.81 5.96 16.73
CA TYR A 356 -1.30 5.11 17.81
C TYR A 356 -0.11 4.64 18.68
N ASP A 357 -0.11 4.98 19.96
CA ASP A 357 0.85 4.50 20.93
C ASP A 357 0.34 3.18 21.52
N ARG A 358 1.03 2.08 21.23
CA ARG A 358 0.68 0.73 21.69
C ARG A 358 0.85 0.50 23.18
N GLU A 359 1.65 1.34 23.89
CA GLU A 359 1.85 1.24 25.33
C GLU A 359 0.75 1.95 26.12
N THR A 360 0.28 3.11 25.62
CA THR A 360 -0.75 3.90 26.32
C THR A 360 -2.14 3.75 25.73
N GLU A 361 -2.26 3.09 24.54
CA GLU A 361 -3.49 2.94 23.77
C GLU A 361 -4.10 4.30 23.33
N GLU A 362 -3.29 5.36 23.31
CA GLU A 362 -3.71 6.70 22.91
C GLU A 362 -3.49 6.95 21.41
N VAL A 363 -4.41 7.71 20.80
CA VAL A 363 -4.31 8.15 19.40
C VAL A 363 -4.05 9.64 19.36
N THR A 364 -2.99 10.04 18.68
CA THR A 364 -2.67 11.44 18.37
C THR A 364 -2.90 11.73 16.89
N GLU A 365 -3.71 12.72 16.55
CA GLU A 365 -3.82 13.25 15.21
C GLU A 365 -2.57 14.09 14.89
N LEU A 366 -1.63 13.55 14.11
CA LEU A 366 -0.41 14.26 13.70
C LEU A 366 -0.69 15.34 12.67
N GLY A 367 -1.71 15.16 11.83
CA GLY A 367 -2.06 16.15 10.84
C GLY A 367 -3.28 15.83 10.00
N ARG A 368 -3.77 16.86 9.30
CA ARG A 368 -4.89 16.81 8.36
C ARG A 368 -4.49 17.46 7.06
N PHE A 369 -4.80 16.82 5.94
CA PHE A 369 -4.38 17.23 4.61
C PHE A 369 -5.57 17.25 3.67
N PHE A 370 -5.80 18.37 2.99
CA PHE A 370 -6.89 18.51 2.04
C PHE A 370 -6.62 17.73 0.76
N GLU A 371 -7.62 17.01 0.26
CA GLU A 371 -7.54 16.31 -1.02
C GLU A 371 -8.51 16.95 -2.02
N PRO A 372 -8.02 17.66 -3.05
CA PRO A 372 -8.85 18.24 -4.11
C PRO A 372 -9.74 17.20 -4.80
N LEU A 373 -10.90 17.62 -5.31
CA LEU A 373 -11.90 16.70 -5.87
C LEU A 373 -11.43 15.95 -7.12
N GLU A 374 -10.44 16.45 -7.83
CA GLU A 374 -9.84 15.81 -9.00
C GLU A 374 -9.10 14.50 -8.66
N TYR A 375 -8.63 14.39 -7.40
CA TYR A 375 -7.97 13.18 -6.90
C TYR A 375 -9.00 12.21 -6.35
N THR A 376 -9.59 11.40 -7.24
CA THR A 376 -10.61 10.38 -6.90
C THR A 376 -10.48 9.14 -7.76
N GLY A 377 -10.91 7.99 -7.25
CA GLY A 377 -10.79 6.71 -7.97
C GLY A 377 -9.34 6.30 -8.12
N GLU A 378 -8.88 6.06 -9.33
CA GLU A 378 -7.49 5.64 -9.60
C GLU A 378 -6.47 6.76 -9.37
N THR A 379 -6.91 8.04 -9.46
CA THR A 379 -6.03 9.19 -9.21
C THR A 379 -6.01 9.63 -7.74
N ARG A 380 -6.75 8.96 -6.82
CA ARG A 380 -6.73 9.30 -5.40
C ARG A 380 -5.30 9.29 -4.84
N CYS A 381 -5.05 10.06 -3.81
CA CYS A 381 -3.76 10.11 -3.14
C CYS A 381 -3.93 9.72 -1.68
N ASP A 382 -3.86 8.40 -1.41
CA ASP A 382 -3.77 7.90 -0.04
C ASP A 382 -2.42 8.36 0.54
N LEU A 383 -2.36 8.70 1.84
CA LEU A 383 -1.13 9.26 2.41
C LEU A 383 -0.01 8.20 2.48
N HIS A 384 -0.38 6.93 2.72
CA HIS A 384 0.56 5.82 2.80
C HIS A 384 1.77 6.15 3.70
N PRO A 385 1.56 6.39 5.00
CA PRO A 385 2.63 6.83 5.89
C PRO A 385 3.68 5.75 6.12
N ARG A 386 4.94 6.16 6.18
CA ARG A 386 6.11 5.29 6.34
C ARG A 386 7.08 5.91 7.32
N TRP A 387 7.59 5.10 8.24
CA TRP A 387 8.60 5.54 9.21
C TRP A 387 9.99 5.67 8.58
N SER A 388 10.74 6.66 9.04
CA SER A 388 12.19 6.71 8.81
C SER A 388 12.89 5.59 9.57
N PRO A 389 14.06 5.11 9.09
CA PRO A 389 14.83 4.05 9.76
C PRO A 389 15.20 4.33 11.22
N ASP A 390 15.35 5.60 11.60
CA ASP A 390 15.66 6.01 12.98
C ASP A 390 14.41 6.31 13.84
N GLY A 391 13.19 6.20 13.26
CA GLY A 391 11.93 6.43 13.95
C GLY A 391 11.64 7.91 14.30
N THR A 392 12.38 8.87 13.77
CA THR A 392 12.20 10.30 14.09
C THR A 392 11.32 11.06 13.11
N ALA A 393 11.02 10.47 11.96
CA ALA A 393 10.23 11.11 10.91
C ALA A 393 9.26 10.13 10.22
N ILE A 394 8.21 10.69 9.62
CA ILE A 394 7.22 9.97 8.84
C ILE A 394 7.17 10.58 7.45
N SER A 395 7.36 9.79 6.38
CA SER A 395 7.06 10.24 5.02
C SER A 395 5.67 9.83 4.60
N PHE A 396 5.05 10.63 3.74
CA PHE A 396 3.75 10.33 3.16
C PHE A 396 3.53 11.11 1.87
N ASP A 397 2.59 10.64 1.04
CA ASP A 397 2.23 11.30 -0.21
C ASP A 397 0.96 12.13 0.00
N SER A 398 0.87 13.33 -0.59
CA SER A 398 -0.31 14.19 -0.44
C SER A 398 -0.51 15.11 -1.65
N THR A 399 -1.76 15.62 -1.78
CA THR A 399 -2.16 16.57 -2.84
C THR A 399 -2.68 17.88 -2.29
N HIS A 400 -2.41 18.18 -1.01
CA HIS A 400 -2.97 19.35 -0.31
C HIS A 400 -2.55 20.70 -0.91
N THR A 401 -1.42 20.75 -1.59
CA THR A 401 -0.96 21.94 -2.33
C THR A 401 -1.52 22.06 -3.75
N GLY A 402 -2.49 21.18 -4.13
CA GLY A 402 -3.04 21.12 -5.48
C GLY A 402 -2.24 20.23 -6.45
N ARG A 403 -1.13 19.66 -6.01
CA ARG A 403 -0.26 18.73 -6.77
C ARG A 403 0.13 17.55 -5.88
N ARG A 404 0.29 16.36 -6.49
CA ARG A 404 0.83 15.21 -5.79
C ARG A 404 2.31 15.40 -5.50
N ASP A 405 2.68 15.31 -4.24
CA ASP A 405 4.06 15.39 -3.79
C ASP A 405 4.29 14.51 -2.56
N SER A 406 5.56 14.20 -2.25
CA SER A 406 5.95 13.49 -1.04
C SER A 406 6.47 14.46 0.01
N TYR A 407 6.06 14.22 1.23
CA TYR A 407 6.34 15.05 2.39
C TYR A 407 7.02 14.23 3.49
N ILE A 408 7.78 14.91 4.32
CA ILE A 408 8.41 14.37 5.53
C ILE A 408 7.93 15.23 6.70
N LEU A 409 7.34 14.57 7.70
CA LEU A 409 6.95 15.14 8.99
C LEU A 409 7.97 14.70 10.04
N ASP A 410 8.72 15.65 10.60
CA ASP A 410 9.57 15.40 11.76
C ASP A 410 8.69 15.26 13.00
N VAL A 411 8.76 14.10 13.66
CA VAL A 411 7.99 13.76 14.85
C VAL A 411 8.88 13.50 16.08
N SER A 412 10.16 13.81 15.98
CA SER A 412 11.17 13.53 17.01
C SER A 412 10.84 14.10 18.39
N GLN A 413 10.09 15.20 18.46
CA GLN A 413 9.65 15.81 19.75
C GLN A 413 8.40 15.12 20.33
N ILE A 414 7.70 14.29 19.55
CA ILE A 414 6.48 13.57 19.98
C ILE A 414 6.84 12.17 20.46
N VAL A 415 7.73 11.50 19.74
CA VAL A 415 8.09 10.09 19.98
C VAL A 415 9.37 9.92 20.82
N GLY A 416 10.05 11.01 21.14
CA GLY A 416 11.33 11.03 21.87
C GLY A 416 11.23 10.95 23.38
#